data_4a3625ec14a76aaa5f133b28127a8bf7
#
_entry.id   4a3625ec14a76aaa5f133b28127a8bf7
#
_cell.length_a   1.000
_cell.length_b   1.000
_cell.length_c   1.000
_cell.angle_alpha   90.00
_cell.angle_beta   90.00
_cell.angle_gamma   90.00
#
_symmetry.space_group_name_H-M   'P 1'
#
loop_
_entity.id
_entity.type
_entity.pdbx_description
1 polymer ?
#
loop_
_entity_poly.entity_id
_entity_poly.type
_entity_poly.pdbx_seq_one_letter_code
_entity_poly.pdbx_strand_id
1 'polypeptide(L)'
;MSNKKIQNKNNKNDKPFGNVNMAKLVDKYQSESRKYIYNILVDEYKINKKLAKEIEENVNKSTISRMTERYKFNEPYTFWHSAEELGMIDEYRIAVSNYTDFVDFMSTSLIIPFYQSFGDTLGYYNGNWEFNYGDAYAGPDYVNDLIYDFIDLGGINDISILNWLSSDDTILYMTTMSVLTECMAISPYIDDINIYGEKLRDAYLKARPMIENRHPGQTTIDSLDILSNIAWNEIPYNSRAIGAGSVMRSGCIGIFFVGSHNRRKLIALAVECSRLTHNSTSAILGSIVAALFTAYALEKVPINYWPHKLLKLLRSDMIDEYMKESRPKEYNLFVRDKVIYIGQWKNYVDLRFSGINPRTNLRYMKNPVERYRYLSDNFSKGCDIPGSCADDSVIMAYDALLQSGGIMEKIIVYSILHPGDSDTVGSIAMSWFGAMYHSPKNHFLIDKNIEQLEFRNNLYQLYEDNVLNMLRVYYRDIYINTARKIIKQTIKPK
;
A
#
# COMPACT_ATOMS: atom_id res chain seq x y z
N MET A 1 8.72 -18.41 49.27
CA MET A 1 9.20 -17.13 49.83
C MET A 1 9.13 -16.06 48.75
N SER A 2 8.46 -14.99 49.09
CA SER A 2 8.25 -13.70 48.42
C SER A 2 7.85 -13.67 46.95
N ASN A 3 6.53 -13.67 46.75
CA ASN A 3 5.85 -13.13 45.57
C ASN A 3 6.07 -11.60 45.48
N LYS A 4 6.88 -11.13 44.55
CA LYS A 4 6.85 -9.71 44.16
C LYS A 4 5.71 -9.54 43.17
N LYS A 5 4.59 -8.98 43.64
CA LYS A 5 3.53 -8.40 42.78
C LYS A 5 4.15 -7.29 41.94
N ILE A 6 4.25 -7.52 40.64
CA ILE A 6 4.46 -6.45 39.65
C ILE A 6 3.12 -5.70 39.59
N GLN A 7 3.08 -4.52 40.19
CA GLN A 7 1.97 -3.61 40.03
C GLN A 7 2.02 -3.04 38.61
N ASN A 8 1.14 -3.53 37.72
CA ASN A 8 0.78 -2.86 36.49
C ASN A 8 0.16 -1.51 36.88
N LYS A 9 0.92 -0.44 36.68
CA LYS A 9 0.37 0.89 36.59
C LYS A 9 -0.37 0.99 35.25
N ASN A 10 -1.67 0.73 35.29
CA ASN A 10 -2.59 1.09 34.20
C ASN A 10 -2.52 2.61 34.00
N ASN A 11 -1.76 3.05 33.01
CA ASN A 11 -1.85 4.40 32.48
C ASN A 11 -3.17 4.48 31.70
N LYS A 12 -4.19 5.08 32.34
CA LYS A 12 -5.54 5.33 31.78
C LYS A 12 -5.57 6.34 30.62
N ASN A 13 -4.44 6.66 29.98
CA ASN A 13 -4.32 7.65 28.93
C ASN A 13 -3.80 7.11 27.59
N ASP A 14 -3.64 5.80 27.46
CA ASP A 14 -3.30 5.22 26.15
C ASP A 14 -4.54 5.15 25.27
N LYS A 15 -4.88 6.28 24.61
CA LYS A 15 -5.69 6.24 23.39
C LYS A 15 -4.79 5.65 22.30
N PRO A 16 -5.26 4.68 21.51
CA PRO A 16 -4.46 3.98 20.50
C PRO A 16 -3.89 4.90 19.40
N PHE A 17 -4.35 6.12 19.30
CA PHE A 17 -3.85 7.14 18.39
C PHE A 17 -3.32 8.30 19.23
N GLY A 18 -1.99 8.40 19.33
CA GLY A 18 -1.26 9.33 20.19
C GLY A 18 -1.89 10.72 20.35
N ASN A 19 -1.58 11.41 21.44
CA ASN A 19 -2.04 12.77 21.75
C ASN A 19 -1.49 13.82 20.75
N VAL A 20 -1.71 13.62 19.45
CA VAL A 20 -1.38 14.60 18.43
C VAL A 20 -2.36 15.76 18.59
N ASN A 21 -1.90 16.92 19.07
CA ASN A 21 -2.73 18.11 19.14
C ASN A 21 -2.97 18.64 17.72
N MET A 22 -4.01 18.11 17.08
CA MET A 22 -4.38 18.44 15.70
C MET A 22 -4.54 19.93 15.46
N ALA A 23 -5.07 20.70 16.43
CA ALA A 23 -5.24 22.13 16.30
C ALA A 23 -3.89 22.87 16.17
N LYS A 24 -2.90 22.51 16.99
CA LYS A 24 -1.54 23.09 16.88
C LYS A 24 -0.84 22.72 15.57
N LEU A 25 -1.08 21.52 15.06
CA LEU A 25 -0.51 21.08 13.78
C LEU A 25 -1.16 21.81 12.62
N VAL A 26 -2.49 21.96 12.63
CA VAL A 26 -3.23 22.75 11.63
C VAL A 26 -2.68 24.17 11.56
N ASP A 27 -2.56 24.86 12.70
CA ASP A 27 -2.02 26.23 12.77
C ASP A 27 -0.58 26.31 12.23
N LYS A 28 0.25 25.34 12.58
CA LYS A 28 1.64 25.27 12.10
C LYS A 28 1.70 25.14 10.57
N TYR A 29 0.97 24.18 10.00
CA TYR A 29 1.02 23.94 8.54
C TYR A 29 0.33 25.02 7.72
N GLN A 30 -0.71 25.66 8.26
CA GLN A 30 -1.27 26.88 7.66
C GLN A 30 -0.21 27.98 7.58
N SER A 31 0.52 28.22 8.67
CA SER A 31 1.60 29.23 8.71
C SER A 31 2.73 28.91 7.73
N GLU A 32 3.19 27.66 7.66
CA GLU A 32 4.20 27.22 6.71
C GLU A 32 3.73 27.38 5.26
N SER A 33 2.49 27.01 4.96
CA SER A 33 1.90 27.12 3.61
C SER A 33 1.76 28.57 3.17
N ARG A 34 1.41 29.49 4.07
CA ARG A 34 1.36 30.94 3.81
C ARG A 34 2.74 31.49 3.42
N LYS A 35 3.79 31.13 4.21
CA LYS A 35 5.16 31.54 3.95
C LYS A 35 5.66 30.98 2.60
N TYR A 36 5.31 29.75 2.29
CA TYR A 36 5.66 29.11 1.02
C TYR A 36 5.06 29.86 -0.17
N ILE A 37 3.76 30.20 -0.12
CA ILE A 37 3.10 30.95 -1.19
C ILE A 37 3.70 32.33 -1.37
N TYR A 38 3.97 33.03 -0.27
CA TYR A 38 4.65 34.34 -0.34
C TYR A 38 5.98 34.24 -1.08
N ASN A 39 6.80 33.24 -0.76
CA ASN A 39 8.08 33.04 -1.43
C ASN A 39 7.91 32.73 -2.94
N ILE A 40 6.98 31.86 -3.31
CA ILE A 40 6.68 31.58 -4.74
C ILE A 40 6.30 32.85 -5.47
N LEU A 41 5.44 33.68 -4.90
CA LEU A 41 5.00 34.93 -5.53
C LEU A 41 6.16 35.89 -5.76
N VAL A 42 7.08 36.00 -4.79
CA VAL A 42 8.25 36.90 -4.90
C VAL A 42 9.33 36.31 -5.80
N ASP A 43 9.66 35.03 -5.61
CA ASP A 43 10.87 34.43 -6.21
C ASP A 43 10.60 33.89 -7.62
N GLU A 44 9.45 33.24 -7.86
CA GLU A 44 9.13 32.66 -9.15
C GLU A 44 8.35 33.63 -10.06
N TYR A 45 7.29 34.24 -9.52
CA TYR A 45 6.44 35.15 -10.28
C TYR A 45 6.95 36.61 -10.31
N LYS A 46 8.05 36.93 -9.58
CA LYS A 46 8.65 38.26 -9.52
C LYS A 46 7.68 39.36 -9.11
N ILE A 47 6.69 39.04 -8.32
CA ILE A 47 5.67 39.97 -7.80
C ILE A 47 6.31 40.83 -6.68
N ASN A 48 6.02 42.14 -6.67
CA ASN A 48 6.53 42.98 -5.60
C ASN A 48 6.01 42.55 -4.23
N LYS A 49 6.82 42.74 -3.19
CA LYS A 49 6.56 42.24 -1.84
C LYS A 49 5.22 42.72 -1.24
N LYS A 50 4.77 43.93 -1.59
CA LYS A 50 3.50 44.48 -1.07
C LYS A 50 2.31 43.71 -1.69
N LEU A 51 2.31 43.53 -3.00
CA LEU A 51 1.26 42.80 -3.71
C LEU A 51 1.28 41.31 -3.36
N ALA A 52 2.48 40.74 -3.20
CA ALA A 52 2.64 39.36 -2.75
C ALA A 52 1.99 39.12 -1.38
N LYS A 53 2.14 40.07 -0.46
CA LYS A 53 1.51 40.01 0.87
C LYS A 53 0.00 40.15 0.80
N GLU A 54 -0.52 41.04 -0.03
CA GLU A 54 -1.96 41.18 -0.27
C GLU A 54 -2.58 39.90 -0.87
N ILE A 55 -1.90 39.29 -1.83
CA ILE A 55 -2.35 38.02 -2.44
C ILE A 55 -2.33 36.91 -1.37
N GLU A 56 -1.26 36.80 -0.57
CA GLU A 56 -1.16 35.80 0.51
C GLU A 56 -2.28 35.96 1.54
N GLU A 57 -2.59 37.17 1.95
CA GLU A 57 -3.69 37.45 2.88
C GLU A 57 -5.05 37.07 2.27
N ASN A 58 -5.29 37.34 0.98
CA ASN A 58 -6.52 36.99 0.29
C ASN A 58 -6.65 35.47 0.10
N VAL A 59 -5.54 34.77 -0.20
CA VAL A 59 -5.49 33.31 -0.23
C VAL A 59 -5.87 32.72 1.11
N ASN A 60 -5.31 33.25 2.20
CA ASN A 60 -5.58 32.79 3.54
C ASN A 60 -7.08 32.96 3.90
N LYS A 61 -7.63 34.15 3.68
CA LYS A 61 -9.06 34.45 3.94
C LYS A 61 -9.98 33.54 3.12
N SER A 62 -9.69 33.37 1.83
CA SER A 62 -10.47 32.52 0.93
C SER A 62 -10.39 31.04 1.31
N THR A 63 -9.23 30.56 1.76
CA THR A 63 -9.03 29.18 2.22
C THR A 63 -9.82 28.92 3.51
N ILE A 64 -9.72 29.79 4.50
CA ILE A 64 -10.46 29.66 5.75
C ILE A 64 -11.98 29.71 5.52
N SER A 65 -12.45 30.64 4.68
CA SER A 65 -13.89 30.74 4.36
C SER A 65 -14.40 29.45 3.73
N ARG A 66 -13.66 28.87 2.79
CA ARG A 66 -14.06 27.60 2.16
C ARG A 66 -14.03 26.42 3.12
N MET A 67 -13.05 26.36 4.03
CA MET A 67 -13.01 25.33 5.06
C MET A 67 -14.20 25.43 6.00
N THR A 68 -14.63 26.66 6.38
CA THR A 68 -15.79 26.89 7.23
C THR A 68 -17.13 26.64 6.55
N GLU A 69 -17.26 26.95 5.27
CA GLU A 69 -18.48 26.68 4.50
C GLU A 69 -18.72 25.20 4.29
N ARG A 70 -17.66 24.41 4.11
CA ARG A 70 -17.74 22.96 3.86
C ARG A 70 -18.08 22.13 5.08
N TYR A 71 -17.84 22.60 6.28
CA TYR A 71 -18.34 21.96 7.51
C TYR A 71 -19.89 21.84 7.57
N LYS A 72 -20.61 22.48 6.65
CA LYS A 72 -22.09 22.49 6.61
C LYS A 72 -22.72 21.50 5.65
N PHE A 73 -21.95 20.79 4.82
CA PHE A 73 -22.49 19.90 3.79
C PHE A 73 -22.06 18.46 4.02
N ASN A 74 -23.00 17.64 4.47
CA ASN A 74 -22.93 16.16 4.47
C ASN A 74 -23.35 15.65 3.10
N GLU A 75 -22.44 15.49 2.15
CA GLU A 75 -22.74 14.75 0.93
C GLU A 75 -21.87 13.48 0.81
N PRO A 76 -22.47 12.34 0.38
CA PRO A 76 -21.81 11.07 0.45
C PRO A 76 -20.85 10.79 -0.73
N TYR A 77 -19.92 9.93 -0.48
CA TYR A 77 -18.74 9.46 -1.22
C TYR A 77 -18.93 8.89 -2.65
N THR A 78 -20.05 9.07 -3.29
CA THR A 78 -20.36 8.52 -4.63
C THR A 78 -19.66 9.23 -5.79
N PHE A 79 -18.88 10.26 -5.52
CA PHE A 79 -18.33 11.17 -6.53
C PHE A 79 -17.10 10.62 -7.32
N TRP A 80 -16.40 9.65 -6.80
CA TRP A 80 -15.09 9.22 -7.31
C TRP A 80 -15.11 8.56 -8.69
N HIS A 81 -16.14 7.80 -9.00
CA HIS A 81 -16.26 7.08 -10.27
C HIS A 81 -16.71 7.96 -11.43
N SER A 82 -17.51 8.98 -11.12
CA SER A 82 -18.04 9.90 -12.12
C SER A 82 -16.99 10.89 -12.61
N ALA A 83 -16.06 11.33 -11.75
CA ALA A 83 -15.06 12.32 -12.09
C ALA A 83 -13.98 11.77 -13.04
N GLU A 84 -13.58 10.50 -12.86
CA GLU A 84 -12.60 9.85 -13.74
C GLU A 84 -13.22 9.51 -15.11
N GLU A 85 -14.49 9.08 -15.14
CA GLU A 85 -15.22 8.79 -16.36
C GLU A 85 -15.56 10.04 -17.17
N LEU A 86 -15.72 11.18 -16.51
CA LEU A 86 -16.07 12.47 -17.12
C LEU A 86 -14.84 13.35 -17.42
N GLY A 87 -13.63 12.91 -17.09
CA GLY A 87 -12.40 13.69 -17.29
C GLY A 87 -12.24 14.90 -16.36
N MET A 88 -12.96 14.96 -15.24
CA MET A 88 -13.02 16.08 -14.30
C MET A 88 -11.94 16.01 -13.21
N ILE A 89 -10.69 15.76 -13.61
CA ILE A 89 -9.55 15.55 -12.66
C ILE A 89 -9.28 16.76 -11.77
N ASP A 90 -9.55 17.98 -12.24
CA ASP A 90 -9.32 19.19 -11.44
C ASP A 90 -10.38 19.40 -10.34
N GLU A 91 -11.59 18.89 -10.54
CA GLU A 91 -12.66 18.93 -9.53
C GLU A 91 -12.44 17.90 -8.42
N TYR A 92 -11.73 16.82 -8.70
CA TYR A 92 -11.27 15.84 -7.74
C TYR A 92 -10.41 16.45 -6.61
N ARG A 93 -9.48 17.36 -6.95
CA ARG A 93 -8.71 18.11 -5.95
C ARG A 93 -9.59 18.97 -5.03
N ILE A 94 -10.77 19.33 -5.51
CA ILE A 94 -11.76 20.09 -4.74
C ILE A 94 -12.54 19.18 -3.79
N ALA A 95 -12.85 17.95 -4.16
CA ALA A 95 -13.54 16.97 -3.32
C ALA A 95 -12.67 16.49 -2.13
N VAL A 96 -11.38 16.21 -2.37
CA VAL A 96 -10.39 15.90 -1.31
C VAL A 96 -10.16 17.11 -0.38
N SER A 97 -10.64 18.28 -0.73
CA SER A 97 -10.57 19.49 0.09
C SER A 97 -11.61 19.56 1.21
N ASN A 98 -12.47 18.55 1.37
CA ASN A 98 -13.32 18.43 2.55
C ASN A 98 -12.50 17.82 3.70
N TYR A 99 -12.36 18.56 4.79
CA TYR A 99 -11.52 18.15 5.92
C TYR A 99 -11.94 16.80 6.53
N THR A 100 -13.23 16.54 6.61
CA THR A 100 -13.76 15.26 7.12
C THR A 100 -13.37 14.10 6.21
N ASP A 101 -13.55 14.25 4.91
CA ASP A 101 -13.16 13.22 3.92
C ASP A 101 -11.66 13.00 3.92
N PHE A 102 -10.87 14.05 4.11
CA PHE A 102 -9.43 13.96 4.23
C PHE A 102 -9.00 13.20 5.50
N VAL A 103 -9.64 13.47 6.65
CA VAL A 103 -9.35 12.78 7.91
C VAL A 103 -9.73 11.31 7.81
N ASP A 104 -10.86 10.97 7.22
CA ASP A 104 -11.30 9.59 6.99
C ASP A 104 -10.36 8.87 6.02
N PHE A 105 -9.96 9.53 4.94
CA PHE A 105 -8.95 9.01 4.02
C PHE A 105 -7.63 8.75 4.72
N MET A 106 -7.14 9.72 5.49
CA MET A 106 -5.87 9.63 6.22
C MET A 106 -5.90 8.48 7.23
N SER A 107 -6.94 8.38 8.05
CA SER A 107 -7.06 7.31 9.04
C SER A 107 -7.16 5.93 8.39
N THR A 108 -7.92 5.79 7.31
CA THR A 108 -8.00 4.54 6.53
C THR A 108 -6.66 4.19 5.88
N SER A 109 -5.96 5.16 5.32
CA SER A 109 -4.67 4.94 4.65
C SER A 109 -3.58 4.49 5.62
N LEU A 110 -3.53 5.09 6.79
CA LEU A 110 -2.44 4.88 7.74
C LEU A 110 -2.63 3.66 8.65
N ILE A 111 -3.80 3.04 8.66
CA ILE A 111 -4.03 1.76 9.33
C ILE A 111 -3.58 0.56 8.48
N ILE A 112 -3.41 0.72 7.17
CA ILE A 112 -3.05 -0.36 6.26
C ILE A 112 -1.79 -1.12 6.70
N PRO A 113 -0.68 -0.47 7.14
CA PRO A 113 0.50 -1.19 7.61
C PRO A 113 0.25 -2.11 8.80
N PHE A 114 -0.70 -1.78 9.67
CA PHE A 114 -1.08 -2.64 10.79
C PHE A 114 -1.82 -3.89 10.32
N TYR A 115 -2.71 -3.75 9.32
CA TYR A 115 -3.37 -4.89 8.69
C TYR A 115 -2.38 -5.77 7.96
N GLN A 116 -1.42 -5.17 7.23
CA GLN A 116 -0.35 -5.89 6.55
C GLN A 116 0.47 -6.70 7.55
N SER A 117 0.93 -6.07 8.63
CA SER A 117 1.72 -6.73 9.67
C SER A 117 0.92 -7.80 10.42
N PHE A 118 -0.39 -7.61 10.62
CA PHE A 118 -1.26 -8.63 11.20
C PHE A 118 -1.39 -9.85 10.28
N GLY A 119 -1.58 -9.62 8.98
CA GLY A 119 -1.68 -10.69 7.98
C GLY A 119 -0.40 -11.51 7.88
N ASP A 120 0.75 -10.83 7.86
CA ASP A 120 2.08 -11.42 7.90
C ASP A 120 2.28 -12.23 9.19
N THR A 121 2.17 -11.60 10.37
CA THR A 121 2.41 -12.25 11.67
C THR A 121 1.53 -13.48 11.87
N LEU A 122 0.27 -13.41 11.46
CA LEU A 122 -0.65 -14.54 11.56
C LEU A 122 -0.28 -15.66 10.59
N GLY A 123 0.04 -15.30 9.33
CA GLY A 123 0.41 -16.27 8.29
C GLY A 123 1.75 -16.94 8.53
N TYR A 124 2.70 -16.19 9.08
CA TYR A 124 4.02 -16.70 9.46
C TYR A 124 3.94 -17.66 10.65
N TYR A 125 3.22 -17.30 11.67
CA TYR A 125 3.11 -18.07 12.94
C TYR A 125 4.46 -18.63 13.40
N ASN A 126 5.48 -17.78 13.52
CA ASN A 126 6.84 -18.16 13.90
C ASN A 126 7.48 -19.23 12.99
N GLY A 127 7.07 -19.31 11.74
CA GLY A 127 7.49 -20.31 10.77
C GLY A 127 6.73 -21.64 10.85
N ASN A 128 5.59 -21.72 11.56
CA ASN A 128 4.82 -22.96 11.67
C ASN A 128 3.81 -23.16 10.53
N TRP A 129 3.23 -22.07 10.00
CA TRP A 129 2.23 -22.17 8.92
C TRP A 129 2.81 -21.86 7.55
N GLU A 130 3.78 -20.93 7.49
CA GLU A 130 4.46 -20.59 6.26
C GLU A 130 5.18 -21.82 5.67
N PHE A 131 4.90 -22.15 4.42
CA PHE A 131 5.48 -23.29 3.67
C PHE A 131 5.30 -24.66 4.31
N ASN A 132 4.58 -24.79 5.40
CA ASN A 132 4.47 -26.02 6.17
C ASN A 132 5.85 -26.65 6.45
N TYR A 133 6.72 -25.92 7.14
CA TYR A 133 8.09 -26.35 7.47
C TYR A 133 8.13 -27.69 8.20
N GLY A 134 8.62 -28.72 7.51
CA GLY A 134 8.93 -30.02 8.11
C GLY A 134 8.56 -31.23 7.29
N ASP A 135 7.56 -31.15 6.42
CA ASP A 135 7.20 -32.24 5.52
C ASP A 135 7.11 -31.78 4.08
N ALA A 136 7.58 -32.59 3.14
CA ALA A 136 7.48 -32.32 1.73
C ALA A 136 6.05 -32.02 1.34
N TYR A 137 5.78 -30.78 0.95
CA TYR A 137 4.54 -30.27 0.36
C TYR A 137 3.26 -30.94 0.87
N ALA A 138 2.67 -30.37 1.89
CA ALA A 138 1.32 -30.75 2.29
C ALA A 138 0.34 -30.33 1.18
N GLY A 139 -0.35 -31.30 0.60
CA GLY A 139 -1.32 -31.05 -0.46
C GLY A 139 -2.48 -30.16 -0.02
N PRO A 140 -3.39 -29.81 -0.94
CA PRO A 140 -4.53 -28.92 -0.64
C PRO A 140 -5.41 -29.36 0.55
N ASP A 141 -5.43 -30.62 0.89
CA ASP A 141 -6.23 -31.15 2.01
C ASP A 141 -5.73 -30.64 3.38
N TYR A 142 -4.46 -30.23 3.48
CA TYR A 142 -3.87 -29.63 4.67
C TYR A 142 -4.50 -28.28 5.08
N VAL A 143 -5.22 -27.65 4.19
CA VAL A 143 -6.06 -26.46 4.52
C VAL A 143 -7.01 -26.74 5.68
N ASN A 144 -7.55 -27.95 5.79
CA ASN A 144 -8.43 -28.32 6.89
C ASN A 144 -7.69 -28.35 8.23
N ASP A 145 -6.46 -28.87 8.24
CA ASP A 145 -5.65 -28.97 9.46
C ASP A 145 -5.28 -27.57 9.97
N LEU A 146 -4.89 -26.66 9.07
CA LEU A 146 -4.64 -25.25 9.41
C LEU A 146 -5.89 -24.54 9.97
N ILE A 147 -7.06 -24.83 9.43
CA ILE A 147 -8.33 -24.28 9.95
C ILE A 147 -8.61 -24.83 11.35
N TYR A 148 -8.35 -26.12 11.61
CA TYR A 148 -8.51 -26.71 12.95
C TYR A 148 -7.49 -26.11 13.93
N ASP A 149 -6.22 -26.00 13.56
CA ASP A 149 -5.19 -25.32 14.37
C ASP A 149 -5.59 -23.89 14.73
N PHE A 150 -6.10 -23.13 13.74
CA PHE A 150 -6.59 -21.78 13.99
C PHE A 150 -7.75 -21.73 14.99
N ILE A 151 -8.68 -22.69 14.90
CA ILE A 151 -9.80 -22.80 15.86
C ILE A 151 -9.28 -23.14 17.25
N ASP A 152 -8.34 -24.07 17.36
CA ASP A 152 -7.75 -24.50 18.64
C ASP A 152 -6.94 -23.39 19.31
N LEU A 153 -6.37 -22.47 18.53
CA LEU A 153 -5.71 -21.24 19.00
C LEU A 153 -6.69 -20.15 19.47
N GLY A 154 -8.00 -20.40 19.43
CA GLY A 154 -9.05 -19.47 19.82
C GLY A 154 -9.85 -18.89 18.65
N GLY A 155 -9.46 -19.16 17.41
CA GLY A 155 -10.13 -18.68 16.21
C GLY A 155 -10.23 -17.16 16.19
N ILE A 156 -11.17 -16.65 15.38
CA ILE A 156 -11.33 -15.21 15.15
C ILE A 156 -11.64 -14.40 16.42
N ASN A 157 -12.29 -15.02 17.41
CA ASN A 157 -12.77 -14.29 18.58
C ASN A 157 -11.75 -14.17 19.70
N ASP A 158 -10.82 -15.11 19.81
CA ASP A 158 -9.94 -15.22 21.00
C ASP A 158 -8.47 -15.46 20.70
N ILE A 159 -8.08 -15.60 19.45
CA ILE A 159 -6.67 -15.78 19.07
C ILE A 159 -5.81 -14.64 19.64
N SER A 160 -4.64 -15.02 20.16
CA SER A 160 -3.65 -14.08 20.67
C SER A 160 -2.34 -14.28 19.91
N ILE A 161 -1.85 -13.23 19.28
CA ILE A 161 -0.56 -13.22 18.58
C ILE A 161 0.57 -12.64 19.45
N LEU A 162 0.37 -12.59 20.76
CA LEU A 162 1.37 -12.09 21.69
C LEU A 162 2.65 -12.93 21.62
N ASN A 163 3.77 -12.28 21.40
CA ASN A 163 5.10 -12.87 21.18
C ASN A 163 5.23 -13.66 19.86
N TRP A 164 4.30 -13.53 18.94
CA TRP A 164 4.52 -14.01 17.59
C TRP A 164 5.41 -13.04 16.83
N LEU A 165 6.28 -13.60 16.01
CA LEU A 165 7.21 -12.82 15.19
C LEU A 165 6.56 -12.48 13.86
N SER A 166 6.89 -11.32 13.32
CA SER A 166 6.64 -11.01 11.91
C SER A 166 7.75 -11.61 11.04
N SER A 167 7.47 -11.93 9.78
CA SER A 167 8.48 -12.36 8.82
C SER A 167 9.29 -11.18 8.25
N ASP A 168 10.06 -11.40 7.20
CA ASP A 168 10.72 -10.32 6.45
C ASP A 168 9.73 -9.43 5.69
N ASP A 169 8.50 -9.88 5.44
CA ASP A 169 7.42 -9.12 4.83
C ASP A 169 7.15 -7.80 5.54
N THR A 170 6.85 -7.84 6.84
CA THR A 170 6.61 -6.64 7.63
C THR A 170 7.85 -5.75 7.72
N ILE A 171 9.04 -6.34 7.91
CA ILE A 171 10.29 -5.59 8.03
C ILE A 171 10.57 -4.80 6.76
N LEU A 172 10.48 -5.45 5.58
CA LEU A 172 10.75 -4.80 4.29
C LEU A 172 9.62 -3.84 3.89
N TYR A 173 8.37 -4.13 4.25
CA TYR A 173 7.24 -3.21 4.05
C TYR A 173 7.44 -1.92 4.86
N MET A 174 7.72 -2.01 6.17
CA MET A 174 8.01 -0.85 7.01
C MET A 174 9.23 -0.07 6.52
N THR A 175 10.28 -0.77 6.07
CA THR A 175 11.48 -0.15 5.52
C THR A 175 11.14 0.66 4.27
N THR A 176 10.37 0.09 3.35
CA THR A 176 9.91 0.78 2.13
C THR A 176 9.06 2.00 2.49
N MET A 177 8.10 1.84 3.40
CA MET A 177 7.23 2.92 3.85
C MET A 177 8.00 4.04 4.55
N SER A 178 9.01 3.70 5.37
CA SER A 178 9.85 4.69 6.05
C SER A 178 10.61 5.57 5.05
N VAL A 179 11.17 4.97 3.99
CA VAL A 179 11.84 5.72 2.91
C VAL A 179 10.87 6.62 2.17
N LEU A 180 9.66 6.13 1.86
CA LEU A 180 8.61 6.97 1.25
C LEU A 180 8.24 8.14 2.15
N THR A 181 8.07 7.89 3.44
CA THR A 181 7.76 8.92 4.45
C THR A 181 8.85 9.99 4.50
N GLU A 182 10.12 9.58 4.52
CA GLU A 182 11.25 10.49 4.53
C GLU A 182 11.33 11.31 3.23
N CYS A 183 11.19 10.66 2.07
CA CYS A 183 11.19 11.34 0.77
C CYS A 183 10.05 12.35 0.65
N MET A 184 8.86 12.02 1.16
CA MET A 184 7.71 12.92 1.18
C MET A 184 7.90 14.11 2.14
N ALA A 185 8.65 13.94 3.22
CA ALA A 185 8.98 15.03 4.16
C ALA A 185 9.93 16.06 3.54
N ILE A 186 10.89 15.62 2.72
CA ILE A 186 11.88 16.49 2.04
C ILE A 186 11.22 17.18 0.84
N SER A 187 10.55 16.41 0.01
CA SER A 187 9.81 16.90 -1.15
C SER A 187 8.50 16.11 -1.24
N PRO A 188 7.33 16.72 -0.94
CA PRO A 188 6.04 16.02 -1.01
C PRO A 188 5.73 15.50 -2.44
N TYR A 189 6.54 15.89 -3.41
CA TYR A 189 6.53 15.33 -4.76
C TYR A 189 7.91 14.71 -5.02
N ILE A 190 8.01 13.38 -4.93
CA ILE A 190 9.22 12.65 -5.32
C ILE A 190 9.32 12.75 -6.85
N ASP A 191 10.01 13.76 -7.32
CA ASP A 191 10.25 13.95 -8.75
C ASP A 191 11.60 13.35 -9.18
N ASP A 192 12.52 13.13 -8.23
CA ASP A 192 13.80 12.50 -8.48
C ASP A 192 13.82 11.05 -7.99
N ILE A 193 13.68 10.13 -8.94
CA ILE A 193 13.71 8.68 -8.70
C ILE A 193 15.06 8.20 -8.17
N ASN A 194 16.16 8.95 -8.41
CA ASN A 194 17.48 8.55 -7.92
C ASN A 194 17.57 8.70 -6.40
N ILE A 195 17.02 9.79 -5.85
CA ILE A 195 16.97 9.98 -4.38
C ILE A 195 16.22 8.83 -3.71
N TYR A 196 15.08 8.43 -4.29
CA TYR A 196 14.29 7.31 -3.78
C TYR A 196 15.06 5.99 -3.88
N GLY A 197 15.67 5.71 -5.03
CA GLY A 197 16.43 4.48 -5.26
C GLY A 197 17.63 4.32 -4.35
N GLU A 198 18.43 5.40 -4.16
CA GLU A 198 19.57 5.41 -3.25
C GLU A 198 19.16 5.19 -1.80
N LYS A 199 18.16 5.94 -1.33
CA LYS A 199 17.65 5.79 0.03
C LYS A 199 17.07 4.40 0.29
N LEU A 200 16.36 3.84 -0.68
CA LEU A 200 15.75 2.52 -0.54
C LEU A 200 16.82 1.42 -0.51
N ARG A 201 17.85 1.51 -1.37
CA ARG A 201 19.01 0.64 -1.33
C ARG A 201 19.66 0.63 0.06
N ASP A 202 20.00 1.81 0.56
CA ASP A 202 20.69 1.96 1.84
C ASP A 202 19.82 1.46 3.01
N ALA A 203 18.52 1.70 2.96
CA ALA A 203 17.57 1.21 3.95
C ALA A 203 17.45 -0.32 3.94
N TYR A 204 17.43 -0.97 2.78
CA TYR A 204 17.38 -2.43 2.69
C TYR A 204 18.69 -3.07 3.15
N LEU A 205 19.85 -2.51 2.81
CA LEU A 205 21.13 -2.97 3.33
C LEU A 205 21.19 -2.88 4.86
N LYS A 206 20.65 -1.80 5.43
CA LYS A 206 20.53 -1.64 6.87
C LYS A 206 19.55 -2.61 7.53
N ALA A 207 18.47 -2.97 6.84
CA ALA A 207 17.46 -3.92 7.34
C ALA A 207 17.94 -5.38 7.26
N ARG A 208 18.97 -5.70 6.47
CA ARG A 208 19.46 -7.06 6.24
C ARG A 208 19.64 -7.89 7.52
N PRO A 209 20.32 -7.41 8.59
CA PRO A 209 20.48 -8.22 9.80
C PRO A 209 19.17 -8.56 10.52
N MET A 210 18.11 -7.77 10.28
CA MET A 210 16.79 -8.01 10.88
C MET A 210 16.03 -9.13 10.18
N ILE A 211 16.23 -9.29 8.86
CA ILE A 211 15.53 -10.28 8.05
C ILE A 211 16.23 -11.65 8.03
N GLU A 212 17.53 -11.75 8.31
CA GLU A 212 18.32 -12.99 8.17
C GLU A 212 17.72 -14.20 8.93
N ASN A 213 17.02 -13.97 10.03
CA ASN A 213 16.37 -15.02 10.83
C ASN A 213 14.84 -15.02 10.68
N ARG A 214 14.32 -14.49 9.56
CA ARG A 214 12.88 -14.34 9.30
C ARG A 214 12.46 -14.99 7.98
N HIS A 215 13.17 -16.02 7.58
CA HIS A 215 12.96 -16.81 6.37
C HIS A 215 12.91 -15.99 5.07
N PRO A 216 13.84 -15.02 4.86
CA PRO A 216 13.84 -14.23 3.64
C PRO A 216 14.12 -15.10 2.43
N GLY A 217 13.44 -14.82 1.32
CA GLY A 217 13.71 -15.52 0.06
C GLY A 217 15.18 -15.36 -0.39
N GLN A 218 15.78 -16.43 -0.93
CA GLN A 218 17.19 -16.45 -1.35
C GLN A 218 17.51 -15.34 -2.34
N THR A 219 16.58 -15.02 -3.27
CA THR A 219 16.74 -13.91 -4.23
C THR A 219 16.93 -12.56 -3.54
N THR A 220 16.25 -12.34 -2.41
CA THR A 220 16.41 -11.11 -1.63
C THR A 220 17.81 -11.02 -1.06
N ILE A 221 18.30 -12.08 -0.42
CA ILE A 221 19.64 -12.12 0.20
C ILE A 221 20.74 -11.95 -0.84
N ASP A 222 20.70 -12.73 -1.93
CA ASP A 222 21.69 -12.65 -3.02
C ASP A 222 21.76 -11.24 -3.63
N SER A 223 20.59 -10.60 -3.80
CA SER A 223 20.52 -9.26 -4.36
C SER A 223 21.05 -8.20 -3.40
N LEU A 224 20.81 -8.33 -2.08
CA LEU A 224 21.41 -7.44 -1.09
C LEU A 224 22.93 -7.57 -1.03
N ASP A 225 23.47 -8.78 -1.22
CA ASP A 225 24.92 -8.99 -1.33
C ASP A 225 25.49 -8.27 -2.55
N ILE A 226 24.82 -8.33 -3.69
CA ILE A 226 25.22 -7.58 -4.89
C ILE A 226 25.11 -6.08 -4.66
N LEU A 227 23.98 -5.60 -4.11
CA LEU A 227 23.73 -4.17 -3.86
C LEU A 227 24.74 -3.51 -2.91
N SER A 228 25.39 -4.29 -2.06
CA SER A 228 26.44 -3.77 -1.19
C SER A 228 27.64 -3.21 -1.98
N ASN A 229 27.82 -3.65 -3.23
CA ASN A 229 28.99 -3.36 -4.06
C ASN A 229 28.68 -2.56 -5.34
N ILE A 230 27.41 -2.33 -5.66
CA ILE A 230 26.99 -1.62 -6.89
C ILE A 230 26.03 -0.48 -6.59
N ALA A 231 25.78 0.39 -7.56
CA ALA A 231 24.76 1.42 -7.46
C ALA A 231 23.34 0.82 -7.46
N TRP A 232 22.39 1.55 -6.89
CA TRP A 232 21.00 1.09 -6.73
C TRP A 232 20.33 0.66 -8.04
N ASN A 233 20.74 1.25 -9.16
CA ASN A 233 20.16 1.02 -10.50
C ASN A 233 20.95 0.03 -11.37
N GLU A 234 21.92 -0.69 -10.81
CA GLU A 234 22.81 -1.59 -11.55
C GLU A 234 22.49 -3.09 -11.37
N ILE A 235 21.49 -3.45 -10.56
CA ILE A 235 21.04 -4.85 -10.47
C ILE A 235 20.61 -5.35 -11.86
N PRO A 236 21.26 -6.42 -12.36
CA PRO A 236 20.98 -6.93 -13.70
C PRO A 236 19.59 -7.58 -13.77
N TYR A 237 19.01 -7.56 -14.96
CA TYR A 237 17.77 -8.30 -15.22
C TYR A 237 17.99 -9.81 -15.04
N ASN A 238 17.13 -10.44 -14.24
CA ASN A 238 17.17 -11.88 -13.99
C ASN A 238 15.75 -12.46 -14.12
N SER A 239 15.46 -13.12 -15.24
CA SER A 239 14.13 -13.71 -15.49
C SER A 239 13.72 -14.80 -14.48
N ARG A 240 14.66 -15.31 -13.66
CA ARG A 240 14.40 -16.29 -12.60
C ARG A 240 14.09 -15.66 -11.24
N ALA A 241 14.29 -14.35 -11.08
CA ALA A 241 13.97 -13.62 -9.87
C ALA A 241 12.46 -13.35 -9.79
N ILE A 242 11.65 -14.41 -9.81
CA ILE A 242 10.19 -14.35 -9.88
C ILE A 242 9.51 -14.38 -8.51
N GLY A 243 10.26 -14.51 -7.43
CA GLY A 243 9.73 -14.56 -6.06
C GLY A 243 8.92 -13.32 -5.65
N ALA A 244 8.06 -13.48 -4.65
CA ALA A 244 7.15 -12.45 -4.16
C ALA A 244 7.82 -11.38 -3.27
N GLY A 245 9.10 -11.54 -2.91
CA GLY A 245 9.80 -10.66 -1.94
C GLY A 245 9.84 -9.18 -2.28
N SER A 246 9.58 -8.77 -3.54
CA SER A 246 9.37 -7.36 -3.89
C SER A 246 7.91 -6.95 -3.85
N VAL A 247 7.00 -7.88 -4.03
CA VAL A 247 5.55 -7.64 -4.10
C VAL A 247 4.99 -7.32 -2.72
N MET A 248 5.33 -8.16 -1.73
CA MET A 248 4.89 -8.08 -0.33
C MET A 248 5.13 -6.69 0.28
N ARG A 249 6.21 -6.01 -0.13
CA ARG A 249 6.62 -4.70 0.41
C ARG A 249 6.16 -3.49 -0.41
N SER A 250 5.66 -3.69 -1.63
CA SER A 250 5.32 -2.59 -2.56
C SER A 250 3.95 -1.97 -2.33
N GLY A 251 3.07 -2.62 -1.57
CA GLY A 251 1.70 -2.16 -1.32
C GLY A 251 1.63 -0.75 -0.72
N CYS A 252 2.58 -0.38 0.15
CA CYS A 252 2.62 0.96 0.77
C CYS A 252 2.77 2.11 -0.23
N ILE A 253 3.33 1.88 -1.42
CA ILE A 253 3.44 2.90 -2.47
C ILE A 253 2.05 3.39 -2.89
N GLY A 254 1.06 2.49 -2.93
CA GLY A 254 -0.33 2.83 -3.25
C GLY A 254 -0.99 3.77 -2.25
N ILE A 255 -0.52 3.82 -1.00
CA ILE A 255 -1.01 4.74 0.04
C ILE A 255 -0.73 6.20 -0.33
N PHE A 256 0.45 6.47 -0.89
CA PHE A 256 0.91 7.83 -1.18
C PHE A 256 0.51 8.33 -2.56
N PHE A 257 0.26 7.42 -3.51
CA PHE A 257 0.04 7.76 -4.91
C PHE A 257 -1.35 7.34 -5.40
N VAL A 258 -2.38 7.77 -4.68
CA VAL A 258 -3.80 7.59 -5.01
C VAL A 258 -4.20 8.50 -6.16
N GLY A 259 -5.11 8.04 -7.01
CA GLY A 259 -5.66 8.80 -8.15
C GLY A 259 -4.94 8.55 -9.48
N SER A 260 -5.67 8.68 -10.57
CA SER A 260 -5.16 8.41 -11.93
C SER A 260 -3.99 9.31 -12.33
N HIS A 261 -3.97 10.56 -11.83
CA HIS A 261 -2.89 11.52 -12.06
C HIS A 261 -1.54 11.12 -11.44
N ASN A 262 -1.56 10.25 -10.43
CA ASN A 262 -0.35 9.74 -9.77
C ASN A 262 0.14 8.40 -10.37
N ARG A 263 -0.55 7.81 -11.35
CA ARG A 263 -0.23 6.46 -11.87
C ARG A 263 1.19 6.33 -12.40
N ARG A 264 1.71 7.33 -13.13
CA ARG A 264 3.10 7.30 -13.62
C ARG A 264 4.10 7.25 -12.48
N LYS A 265 3.89 8.02 -11.41
CA LYS A 265 4.75 8.00 -10.21
C LYS A 265 4.65 6.67 -9.47
N LEU A 266 3.44 6.18 -9.24
CA LEU A 266 3.20 4.87 -8.62
C LEU A 266 3.95 3.76 -9.38
N ILE A 267 3.83 3.73 -10.70
CA ILE A 267 4.51 2.75 -11.55
C ILE A 267 6.03 2.88 -11.42
N ALA A 268 6.58 4.08 -11.55
CA ALA A 268 8.01 4.31 -11.45
C ALA A 268 8.59 3.82 -10.11
N LEU A 269 7.94 4.19 -8.99
CA LEU A 269 8.40 3.79 -7.67
C LEU A 269 8.26 2.29 -7.43
N ALA A 270 7.17 1.65 -7.89
CA ALA A 270 6.98 0.22 -7.77
C ALA A 270 8.00 -0.57 -8.61
N VAL A 271 8.30 -0.11 -9.82
CA VAL A 271 9.34 -0.70 -10.67
C VAL A 271 10.69 -0.66 -9.98
N GLU A 272 11.12 0.51 -9.47
CA GLU A 272 12.45 0.61 -8.87
C GLU A 272 12.51 -0.07 -7.49
N CYS A 273 11.41 -0.09 -6.72
CA CYS A 273 11.31 -0.89 -5.51
C CYS A 273 11.53 -2.39 -5.80
N SER A 274 10.94 -2.91 -6.88
CA SER A 274 11.11 -4.30 -7.29
C SER A 274 12.55 -4.60 -7.73
N ARG A 275 13.09 -3.78 -8.61
CA ARG A 275 14.40 -3.97 -9.25
C ARG A 275 15.56 -4.10 -8.28
N LEU A 276 15.46 -3.51 -7.09
CA LEU A 276 16.52 -3.59 -6.06
C LEU A 276 16.82 -5.02 -5.62
N THR A 277 15.85 -5.93 -5.67
CA THR A 277 16.07 -7.33 -5.31
C THR A 277 15.55 -8.30 -6.35
N HIS A 278 14.46 -7.97 -7.03
CA HIS A 278 13.77 -8.83 -7.99
C HIS A 278 13.62 -8.11 -9.33
N ASN A 279 14.71 -8.01 -10.10
CA ASN A 279 14.68 -7.38 -11.41
C ASN A 279 14.24 -8.39 -12.50
N SER A 280 12.97 -8.79 -12.44
CA SER A 280 12.29 -9.63 -13.45
C SER A 280 10.94 -9.00 -13.83
N THR A 281 10.40 -9.36 -14.98
CA THR A 281 9.11 -8.84 -15.42
C THR A 281 7.98 -9.24 -14.48
N SER A 282 7.94 -10.50 -14.01
CA SER A 282 6.92 -10.97 -13.08
C SER A 282 6.93 -10.17 -11.78
N ALA A 283 8.11 -10.00 -11.15
CA ALA A 283 8.27 -9.28 -9.91
C ALA A 283 7.95 -7.78 -10.04
N ILE A 284 8.38 -7.15 -11.12
CA ILE A 284 8.07 -5.74 -11.44
C ILE A 284 6.56 -5.54 -11.56
N LEU A 285 5.89 -6.39 -12.35
CA LEU A 285 4.45 -6.27 -12.56
C LEU A 285 3.65 -6.64 -11.33
N GLY A 286 4.08 -7.64 -10.55
CA GLY A 286 3.51 -7.98 -9.24
C GLY A 286 3.59 -6.81 -8.25
N SER A 287 4.73 -6.14 -8.17
CA SER A 287 4.92 -4.93 -7.35
C SER A 287 4.02 -3.77 -7.77
N ILE A 288 3.84 -3.58 -9.08
CA ILE A 288 2.88 -2.61 -9.60
C ILE A 288 1.45 -2.99 -9.18
N VAL A 289 1.08 -4.27 -9.26
CA VAL A 289 -0.26 -4.74 -8.85
C VAL A 289 -0.49 -4.51 -7.36
N ALA A 290 0.48 -4.83 -6.51
CA ALA A 290 0.37 -4.61 -5.06
C ALA A 290 0.10 -3.13 -4.73
N ALA A 291 0.88 -2.22 -5.30
CA ALA A 291 0.70 -0.78 -5.13
C ALA A 291 -0.62 -0.26 -5.75
N LEU A 292 -0.93 -0.72 -6.97
CA LEU A 292 -2.11 -0.28 -7.72
C LEU A 292 -3.41 -0.70 -7.02
N PHE A 293 -3.48 -1.92 -6.51
CA PHE A 293 -4.68 -2.43 -5.86
C PHE A 293 -4.88 -1.77 -4.48
N THR A 294 -3.82 -1.43 -3.77
CA THR A 294 -3.91 -0.55 -2.59
C THR A 294 -4.50 0.82 -2.96
N ALA A 295 -4.01 1.43 -4.05
CA ALA A 295 -4.57 2.69 -4.54
C ALA A 295 -6.04 2.54 -4.96
N TYR A 296 -6.42 1.47 -5.67
CA TYR A 296 -7.81 1.20 -6.05
C TYR A 296 -8.72 1.00 -4.83
N ALA A 297 -8.24 0.33 -3.79
CA ALA A 297 -8.98 0.19 -2.54
C ALA A 297 -9.28 1.55 -1.91
N LEU A 298 -8.29 2.42 -1.80
CA LEU A 298 -8.42 3.78 -1.27
C LEU A 298 -9.26 4.68 -2.16
N GLU A 299 -9.22 4.48 -3.48
CA GLU A 299 -10.08 5.16 -4.47
C GLU A 299 -11.52 4.64 -4.46
N LYS A 300 -11.83 3.63 -3.62
CA LYS A 300 -13.13 2.97 -3.56
C LYS A 300 -13.58 2.40 -4.90
N VAL A 301 -12.63 1.99 -5.74
CA VAL A 301 -12.94 1.24 -6.97
C VAL A 301 -13.61 -0.08 -6.59
N PRO A 302 -14.80 -0.43 -7.14
CA PRO A 302 -15.40 -1.70 -6.82
C PRO A 302 -14.46 -2.86 -7.18
N ILE A 303 -14.28 -3.77 -6.23
CA ILE A 303 -13.25 -4.81 -6.28
C ILE A 303 -13.31 -5.66 -7.55
N ASN A 304 -14.49 -5.97 -8.04
CA ASN A 304 -14.70 -6.77 -9.25
C ASN A 304 -14.19 -6.09 -10.54
N TYR A 305 -13.90 -4.80 -10.52
CA TYR A 305 -13.31 -4.08 -11.66
C TYR A 305 -11.79 -4.05 -11.66
N TRP A 306 -11.13 -4.41 -10.55
CA TRP A 306 -9.67 -4.28 -10.43
C TRP A 306 -8.90 -5.03 -11.51
N PRO A 307 -9.19 -6.32 -11.80
CA PRO A 307 -8.46 -7.03 -12.85
C PRO A 307 -8.70 -6.47 -14.25
N HIS A 308 -9.91 -5.95 -14.51
CA HIS A 308 -10.23 -5.34 -15.80
C HIS A 308 -9.47 -4.02 -16.02
N LYS A 309 -9.40 -3.18 -14.97
CA LYS A 309 -8.60 -1.95 -14.98
C LYS A 309 -7.11 -2.26 -15.08
N LEU A 310 -6.64 -3.29 -14.38
CA LEU A 310 -5.26 -3.78 -14.48
C LEU A 310 -4.93 -4.22 -15.91
N LEU A 311 -5.74 -5.06 -16.53
CA LEU A 311 -5.54 -5.51 -17.91
C LEU A 311 -5.53 -4.33 -18.91
N LYS A 312 -6.34 -3.30 -18.68
CA LYS A 312 -6.30 -2.07 -19.47
C LYS A 312 -4.96 -1.34 -19.29
N LEU A 313 -4.46 -1.21 -18.06
CA LEU A 313 -3.17 -0.59 -17.76
C LEU A 313 -2.01 -1.37 -18.37
N LEU A 314 -1.98 -2.70 -18.19
CA LEU A 314 -0.92 -3.57 -18.72
C LEU A 314 -0.82 -3.52 -20.26
N ARG A 315 -1.92 -3.20 -20.95
CA ARG A 315 -1.97 -3.05 -22.42
C ARG A 315 -1.73 -1.62 -22.89
N SER A 316 -1.66 -0.66 -21.97
CA SER A 316 -1.31 0.73 -22.31
C SER A 316 0.21 0.90 -22.38
N ASP A 317 0.63 2.03 -22.98
CA ASP A 317 2.04 2.36 -23.14
C ASP A 317 2.69 2.88 -21.85
N MET A 318 1.91 3.14 -20.79
CA MET A 318 2.39 3.85 -19.60
C MET A 318 3.55 3.14 -18.89
N ILE A 319 3.46 1.80 -18.75
CA ILE A 319 4.54 0.99 -18.16
C ILE A 319 5.70 0.87 -19.14
N ASP A 320 5.40 0.64 -20.41
CA ASP A 320 6.40 0.45 -21.46
C ASP A 320 7.24 1.70 -21.69
N GLU A 321 6.63 2.90 -21.63
CA GLU A 321 7.34 4.18 -21.68
C GLU A 321 8.38 4.27 -20.56
N TYR A 322 7.98 4.02 -19.32
CA TYR A 322 8.89 4.06 -18.19
C TYR A 322 10.03 3.03 -18.30
N MET A 323 9.72 1.79 -18.72
CA MET A 323 10.72 0.74 -18.88
C MET A 323 11.74 1.06 -19.97
N LYS A 324 11.30 1.70 -21.07
CA LYS A 324 12.19 2.17 -22.15
C LYS A 324 13.11 3.30 -21.70
N GLU A 325 12.56 4.24 -20.91
CA GLU A 325 13.31 5.40 -20.44
C GLU A 325 14.32 5.00 -19.35
N SER A 326 13.90 4.22 -18.37
CA SER A 326 14.72 3.90 -17.19
C SER A 326 15.84 2.90 -17.49
N ARG A 327 15.55 1.81 -18.23
CA ARG A 327 16.55 0.76 -18.57
C ARG A 327 16.31 0.19 -19.97
N PRO A 328 16.68 0.92 -21.03
CA PRO A 328 16.37 0.56 -22.42
C PRO A 328 16.97 -0.80 -22.85
N LYS A 329 18.09 -1.21 -22.27
CA LYS A 329 18.76 -2.49 -22.59
C LYS A 329 17.93 -3.71 -22.15
N GLU A 330 17.13 -3.58 -21.10
CA GLU A 330 16.31 -4.64 -20.53
C GLU A 330 14.91 -4.72 -21.16
N TYR A 331 14.50 -3.68 -21.89
CA TYR A 331 13.13 -3.50 -22.38
C TYR A 331 12.63 -4.69 -23.25
N ASN A 332 13.46 -5.22 -24.13
CA ASN A 332 13.05 -6.35 -24.99
C ASN A 332 12.74 -7.61 -24.16
N LEU A 333 13.51 -7.87 -23.09
CA LEU A 333 13.27 -8.98 -22.17
C LEU A 333 11.98 -8.75 -21.39
N PHE A 334 11.78 -7.54 -20.92
CA PHE A 334 10.55 -7.15 -20.22
C PHE A 334 9.30 -7.39 -21.08
N VAL A 335 9.29 -6.90 -22.31
CA VAL A 335 8.12 -7.06 -23.23
C VAL A 335 7.84 -8.52 -23.54
N ARG A 336 8.89 -9.34 -23.76
CA ARG A 336 8.73 -10.77 -23.99
C ARG A 336 7.96 -11.46 -22.87
N ASP A 337 8.34 -11.18 -21.61
CA ASP A 337 7.79 -11.86 -20.45
C ASP A 337 6.47 -11.23 -19.98
N LYS A 338 6.23 -9.94 -20.29
CA LYS A 338 4.97 -9.22 -20.01
C LYS A 338 3.75 -9.92 -20.62
N VAL A 339 3.90 -10.52 -21.79
CA VAL A 339 2.79 -11.23 -22.46
C VAL A 339 2.29 -12.41 -21.61
N ILE A 340 3.20 -13.12 -20.94
CA ILE A 340 2.88 -14.24 -20.06
C ILE A 340 2.08 -13.74 -18.86
N TYR A 341 2.54 -12.67 -18.23
CA TYR A 341 1.87 -12.06 -17.07
C TYR A 341 0.45 -11.56 -17.40
N ILE A 342 0.27 -10.90 -18.54
CA ILE A 342 -1.06 -10.50 -19.05
C ILE A 342 -1.94 -11.73 -19.30
N GLY A 343 -1.36 -12.81 -19.82
CA GLY A 343 -2.05 -14.07 -20.07
C GLY A 343 -2.61 -14.69 -18.79
N GLN A 344 -1.87 -14.66 -17.69
CA GLN A 344 -2.31 -15.16 -16.39
C GLN A 344 -3.49 -14.37 -15.84
N TRP A 345 -3.44 -13.03 -15.83
CA TRP A 345 -4.56 -12.20 -15.39
C TRP A 345 -5.79 -12.32 -16.30
N LYS A 346 -5.57 -12.49 -17.62
CA LYS A 346 -6.68 -12.77 -18.54
C LYS A 346 -7.33 -14.12 -18.22
N ASN A 347 -6.52 -15.16 -18.01
CA ASN A 347 -7.01 -16.48 -17.60
C ASN A 347 -7.80 -16.39 -16.28
N TYR A 348 -7.29 -15.65 -15.30
CA TYR A 348 -7.99 -15.42 -14.04
C TYR A 348 -9.37 -14.80 -14.26
N VAL A 349 -9.46 -13.74 -15.06
CA VAL A 349 -10.73 -13.07 -15.39
C VAL A 349 -11.69 -14.03 -16.10
N ASP A 350 -11.21 -14.77 -17.09
CA ASP A 350 -12.01 -15.71 -17.87
C ASP A 350 -12.58 -16.86 -16.99
N LEU A 351 -11.80 -17.30 -16.00
CA LEU A 351 -12.20 -18.39 -15.10
C LEU A 351 -13.12 -17.95 -13.95
N ARG A 352 -12.90 -16.74 -13.41
CA ARG A 352 -13.62 -16.27 -12.22
C ARG A 352 -14.86 -15.43 -12.52
N PHE A 353 -14.85 -14.72 -13.65
CA PHE A 353 -15.93 -13.83 -14.07
C PHE A 353 -16.57 -14.38 -15.33
N SER A 354 -17.63 -15.19 -15.21
CA SER A 354 -18.34 -15.74 -16.35
C SER A 354 -19.30 -14.70 -16.94
N GLY A 355 -19.01 -14.22 -18.17
CA GLY A 355 -19.92 -13.38 -18.94
C GLY A 355 -19.46 -11.93 -19.13
N ILE A 356 -20.26 -11.18 -19.91
CA ILE A 356 -19.94 -9.82 -20.37
C ILE A 356 -20.03 -8.77 -19.25
N ASN A 357 -20.74 -9.10 -18.15
CA ASN A 357 -20.94 -8.16 -17.04
C ASN A 357 -20.22 -8.63 -15.77
N PRO A 358 -19.07 -8.00 -15.41
CA PRO A 358 -18.34 -8.35 -14.20
C PRO A 358 -19.13 -8.12 -12.89
N ARG A 359 -20.28 -7.45 -12.95
CA ARG A 359 -21.11 -7.16 -11.78
C ARG A 359 -21.92 -8.36 -11.29
N THR A 360 -22.24 -9.32 -12.15
CA THR A 360 -23.31 -10.27 -11.87
C THR A 360 -22.90 -11.74 -11.81
N ASN A 361 -21.70 -12.10 -12.28
CA ASN A 361 -21.38 -13.50 -12.54
C ASN A 361 -20.02 -13.93 -11.95
N LEU A 362 -19.79 -13.68 -10.66
CA LEU A 362 -18.65 -14.24 -9.96
C LEU A 362 -18.90 -15.73 -9.66
N ARG A 363 -18.00 -16.59 -10.09
CA ARG A 363 -18.00 -18.00 -9.70
C ARG A 363 -17.47 -18.13 -8.27
N TYR A 364 -18.38 -18.32 -7.31
CA TYR A 364 -18.01 -18.55 -5.92
C TYR A 364 -17.49 -19.97 -5.71
N MET A 365 -16.40 -20.08 -4.94
CA MET A 365 -15.83 -21.34 -4.47
C MET A 365 -15.94 -21.37 -2.94
N LYS A 366 -16.91 -22.10 -2.42
CA LYS A 366 -17.24 -22.07 -0.99
C LYS A 366 -16.28 -22.92 -0.14
N ASN A 367 -15.76 -24.01 -0.70
CA ASN A 367 -14.87 -24.92 -0.01
C ASN A 367 -13.43 -24.37 -0.06
N PRO A 368 -12.78 -24.10 1.09
CA PRO A 368 -11.41 -23.58 1.13
C PRO A 368 -10.38 -24.49 0.47
N VAL A 369 -10.50 -25.83 0.64
CA VAL A 369 -9.61 -26.82 0.02
C VAL A 369 -9.71 -26.80 -1.49
N GLU A 370 -10.95 -26.85 -2.03
CA GLU A 370 -11.20 -26.77 -3.47
C GLU A 370 -10.72 -25.46 -4.07
N ARG A 371 -10.91 -24.35 -3.32
CA ARG A 371 -10.46 -23.03 -3.74
C ARG A 371 -8.93 -22.98 -3.83
N TYR A 372 -8.23 -23.44 -2.80
CA TYR A 372 -6.76 -23.46 -2.80
C TYR A 372 -6.23 -24.36 -3.93
N ARG A 373 -6.76 -25.58 -4.07
CA ARG A 373 -6.41 -26.49 -5.17
C ARG A 373 -6.61 -25.83 -6.54
N TYR A 374 -7.76 -25.18 -6.74
CA TYR A 374 -8.07 -24.50 -7.98
C TYR A 374 -7.07 -23.36 -8.28
N LEU A 375 -6.70 -22.56 -7.30
CA LEU A 375 -5.76 -21.46 -7.49
C LEU A 375 -4.34 -21.99 -7.75
N SER A 376 -3.87 -22.96 -6.98
CA SER A 376 -2.55 -23.56 -7.17
C SER A 376 -2.41 -24.23 -8.54
N ASP A 377 -3.41 -25.03 -8.94
CA ASP A 377 -3.39 -25.74 -10.22
C ASP A 377 -3.40 -24.83 -11.46
N ASN A 378 -4.01 -23.64 -11.34
CA ASN A 378 -4.18 -22.75 -12.49
C ASN A 378 -3.18 -21.60 -12.54
N PHE A 379 -2.65 -21.13 -11.39
CA PHE A 379 -1.86 -19.90 -11.31
C PHE A 379 -0.46 -20.07 -10.73
N SER A 380 -0.14 -21.19 -10.03
CA SER A 380 1.15 -21.40 -9.39
C SER A 380 2.04 -22.41 -10.14
N LYS A 381 1.78 -22.69 -11.40
CA LYS A 381 2.52 -23.72 -12.18
C LYS A 381 4.01 -23.45 -12.38
N GLY A 382 4.48 -22.26 -12.15
CA GLY A 382 5.89 -21.87 -12.25
C GLY A 382 6.57 -21.69 -10.91
N CYS A 383 5.84 -21.93 -9.82
CA CYS A 383 6.29 -21.74 -8.45
C CYS A 383 6.40 -23.08 -7.75
N ASP A 384 7.47 -23.29 -7.00
CA ASP A 384 7.65 -24.50 -6.19
C ASP A 384 6.60 -24.55 -5.06
N ILE A 385 6.21 -23.38 -4.56
CA ILE A 385 5.25 -23.21 -3.49
C ILE A 385 4.19 -22.19 -3.91
N PRO A 386 2.88 -22.52 -3.87
CA PRO A 386 1.82 -21.59 -4.22
C PRO A 386 1.82 -20.33 -3.34
N GLY A 387 1.77 -19.17 -3.96
CA GLY A 387 1.81 -17.87 -3.29
C GLY A 387 3.21 -17.25 -3.18
N SER A 388 4.28 -18.03 -3.45
CA SER A 388 5.66 -17.54 -3.31
C SER A 388 6.21 -16.79 -4.53
N CYS A 389 5.48 -16.77 -5.64
CA CYS A 389 5.87 -16.01 -6.82
C CYS A 389 5.10 -14.69 -6.93
N ALA A 390 5.70 -13.75 -7.63
CA ALA A 390 5.18 -12.39 -7.78
C ALA A 390 3.85 -12.30 -8.55
N ASP A 391 3.53 -13.28 -9.35
CA ASP A 391 2.30 -13.33 -10.13
C ASP A 391 1.18 -14.10 -9.42
N ASP A 392 1.47 -15.21 -8.77
CA ASP A 392 0.45 -15.99 -8.09
C ASP A 392 0.08 -15.41 -6.72
N SER A 393 1.04 -14.82 -5.97
CA SER A 393 0.77 -14.18 -4.68
C SER A 393 -0.31 -13.10 -4.78
N VAL A 394 -0.21 -12.20 -5.76
CA VAL A 394 -1.22 -11.13 -5.95
C VAL A 394 -2.55 -11.66 -6.46
N ILE A 395 -2.56 -12.74 -7.25
CA ILE A 395 -3.81 -13.39 -7.70
C ILE A 395 -4.49 -14.07 -6.52
N MET A 396 -3.75 -14.82 -5.70
CA MET A 396 -4.28 -15.51 -4.52
C MET A 396 -4.81 -14.52 -3.49
N ALA A 397 -4.06 -13.44 -3.21
CA ALA A 397 -4.46 -12.37 -2.30
C ALA A 397 -5.71 -11.63 -2.80
N TYR A 398 -5.76 -11.28 -4.09
CA TYR A 398 -6.94 -10.64 -4.69
C TYR A 398 -8.17 -11.55 -4.65
N ASP A 399 -8.00 -12.83 -4.99
CA ASP A 399 -9.10 -13.81 -4.96
C ASP A 399 -9.64 -14.01 -3.55
N ALA A 400 -8.75 -14.04 -2.52
CA ALA A 400 -9.17 -14.09 -1.13
C ALA A 400 -10.00 -12.87 -0.73
N LEU A 401 -9.54 -11.67 -1.09
CA LEU A 401 -10.25 -10.43 -0.82
C LEU A 401 -11.63 -10.40 -1.51
N LEU A 402 -11.68 -10.75 -2.80
CA LEU A 402 -12.91 -10.81 -3.59
C LEU A 402 -13.91 -11.80 -2.99
N GLN A 403 -13.43 -13.00 -2.63
CA GLN A 403 -14.27 -14.08 -2.10
C GLN A 403 -14.72 -13.81 -0.66
N SER A 404 -13.95 -13.04 0.12
CA SER A 404 -14.29 -12.71 1.51
C SER A 404 -15.55 -11.86 1.63
N GLY A 405 -15.83 -11.02 0.64
CA GLY A 405 -16.97 -10.11 0.66
C GLY A 405 -16.94 -9.13 1.85
N GLY A 406 -15.76 -8.79 2.37
CA GLY A 406 -15.57 -7.90 3.52
C GLY A 406 -15.76 -8.59 4.88
N ILE A 407 -15.76 -9.92 4.93
CA ILE A 407 -15.90 -10.69 6.17
C ILE A 407 -14.51 -11.10 6.64
N MET A 408 -14.12 -10.69 7.88
CA MET A 408 -12.80 -10.90 8.44
C MET A 408 -12.44 -12.39 8.55
N GLU A 409 -13.35 -13.22 9.03
CA GLU A 409 -13.13 -14.66 9.14
C GLU A 409 -12.83 -15.30 7.80
N LYS A 410 -13.50 -14.84 6.75
CA LYS A 410 -13.29 -15.39 5.41
C LYS A 410 -11.96 -14.96 4.80
N ILE A 411 -11.54 -13.70 4.99
CA ILE A 411 -10.25 -13.26 4.46
C ILE A 411 -9.12 -14.04 5.13
N ILE A 412 -9.17 -14.28 6.44
CA ILE A 412 -8.19 -15.10 7.16
C ILE A 412 -8.14 -16.52 6.58
N VAL A 413 -9.30 -17.19 6.48
CA VAL A 413 -9.37 -18.55 5.95
C VAL A 413 -8.84 -18.64 4.51
N TYR A 414 -9.12 -17.63 3.69
CA TYR A 414 -8.79 -17.69 2.27
C TYR A 414 -7.39 -17.19 1.92
N SER A 415 -6.79 -16.33 2.73
CA SER A 415 -5.47 -15.76 2.43
C SER A 415 -4.35 -16.26 3.33
N ILE A 416 -4.67 -16.86 4.48
CA ILE A 416 -3.69 -17.24 5.50
C ILE A 416 -3.68 -18.75 5.73
N LEU A 417 -4.84 -19.38 5.87
CA LEU A 417 -4.93 -20.78 6.27
C LEU A 417 -4.80 -21.72 5.06
N HIS A 418 -3.61 -21.73 4.45
CA HIS A 418 -3.26 -22.60 3.34
C HIS A 418 -1.78 -23.00 3.40
N PRO A 419 -1.39 -24.18 2.85
CA PRO A 419 -0.03 -24.71 2.97
C PRO A 419 1.00 -24.08 1.99
N GLY A 420 0.69 -22.96 1.40
CA GLY A 420 1.60 -22.17 0.57
C GLY A 420 2.31 -21.07 1.36
N ASP A 421 2.69 -20.03 0.65
CA ASP A 421 3.26 -18.79 1.19
C ASP A 421 2.16 -17.96 1.88
N SER A 422 1.85 -18.35 3.12
CA SER A 422 0.68 -17.88 3.87
C SER A 422 0.86 -16.48 4.44
N ASP A 423 2.07 -16.10 4.80
CA ASP A 423 2.41 -14.76 5.29
C ASP A 423 2.41 -13.73 4.16
N THR A 424 3.04 -14.03 3.02
CA THR A 424 3.00 -13.14 1.84
C THR A 424 1.58 -12.94 1.32
N VAL A 425 0.83 -14.02 1.08
CA VAL A 425 -0.56 -13.89 0.61
C VAL A 425 -1.43 -13.19 1.65
N GLY A 426 -1.24 -13.52 2.95
CA GLY A 426 -1.92 -12.90 4.08
C GLY A 426 -1.60 -11.42 4.20
N SER A 427 -0.33 -11.04 4.14
CA SER A 427 0.11 -9.64 4.27
C SER A 427 -0.47 -8.75 3.17
N ILE A 428 -0.43 -9.21 1.91
CA ILE A 428 -0.99 -8.48 0.76
C ILE A 428 -2.51 -8.37 0.87
N ALA A 429 -3.21 -9.49 1.13
CA ALA A 429 -4.67 -9.53 1.19
C ALA A 429 -5.21 -8.68 2.34
N MET A 430 -4.60 -8.76 3.53
CA MET A 430 -5.00 -7.98 4.69
C MET A 430 -4.73 -6.49 4.50
N SER A 431 -3.63 -6.11 3.87
CA SER A 431 -3.35 -4.73 3.46
C SER A 431 -4.51 -4.13 2.65
N TRP A 432 -4.98 -4.85 1.60
CA TRP A 432 -6.11 -4.40 0.79
C TRP A 432 -7.46 -4.47 1.54
N PHE A 433 -7.61 -5.46 2.43
CA PHE A 433 -8.80 -5.56 3.28
C PHE A 433 -8.92 -4.34 4.20
N GLY A 434 -7.82 -3.96 4.86
CA GLY A 434 -7.74 -2.75 5.68
C GLY A 434 -8.09 -1.50 4.89
N ALA A 435 -7.54 -1.34 3.67
CA ALA A 435 -7.84 -0.22 2.79
C ALA A 435 -9.31 -0.12 2.37
N MET A 436 -10.00 -1.25 2.19
CA MET A 436 -11.39 -1.29 1.73
C MET A 436 -12.42 -1.24 2.85
N TYR A 437 -12.18 -2.01 3.91
CA TYR A 437 -13.22 -2.35 4.88
C TYR A 437 -12.93 -1.83 6.29
N HIS A 438 -11.76 -1.20 6.49
CA HIS A 438 -11.50 -0.55 7.77
C HIS A 438 -12.59 0.47 8.07
N SER A 439 -13.21 0.34 9.25
CA SER A 439 -14.18 1.29 9.80
C SER A 439 -13.96 1.42 11.29
N PRO A 440 -13.86 2.63 11.84
CA PRO A 440 -13.72 2.84 13.29
C PRO A 440 -14.79 2.18 14.16
N LYS A 441 -15.86 1.68 13.54
CA LYS A 441 -17.00 1.03 14.24
C LYS A 441 -16.91 -0.49 14.30
N ASN A 442 -16.02 -1.13 13.55
CA ASN A 442 -15.97 -2.59 13.36
C ASN A 442 -14.63 -3.25 13.76
N HIS A 443 -13.86 -2.68 14.70
CA HIS A 443 -12.44 -2.97 14.89
C HIS A 443 -12.08 -4.02 15.93
N PHE A 444 -13.02 -4.56 16.66
CA PHE A 444 -12.76 -5.25 17.93
C PHE A 444 -11.64 -6.31 17.88
N LEU A 445 -11.52 -7.07 16.81
CA LEU A 445 -10.50 -8.12 16.72
C LEU A 445 -9.11 -7.55 16.39
N ILE A 446 -9.04 -6.67 15.44
CA ILE A 446 -7.76 -6.06 15.02
C ILE A 446 -7.20 -5.18 16.12
N ASP A 447 -8.01 -4.39 16.82
CA ASP A 447 -7.54 -3.53 17.89
C ASP A 447 -6.82 -4.34 18.99
N LYS A 448 -7.36 -5.51 19.38
CA LYS A 448 -6.72 -6.41 20.36
C LYS A 448 -5.37 -6.91 19.84
N ASN A 449 -5.30 -7.33 18.59
CA ASN A 449 -4.10 -7.96 18.03
C ASN A 449 -3.06 -6.93 17.57
N ILE A 450 -3.46 -5.74 17.14
CA ILE A 450 -2.54 -4.61 16.84
C ILE A 450 -1.66 -4.30 18.05
N GLU A 451 -2.24 -4.31 19.26
CA GLU A 451 -1.49 -4.07 20.49
C GLU A 451 -0.48 -5.18 20.82
N GLN A 452 -0.57 -6.32 20.15
CA GLN A 452 0.31 -7.48 20.34
C GLN A 452 1.37 -7.63 19.24
N LEU A 453 1.30 -6.85 18.14
CA LEU A 453 2.26 -6.91 17.06
C LEU A 453 3.70 -6.63 17.54
N GLU A 454 4.65 -7.40 17.04
CA GLU A 454 6.07 -7.26 17.38
C GLU A 454 6.59 -5.84 17.11
N PHE A 455 6.29 -5.28 15.93
CA PHE A 455 6.74 -3.95 15.49
C PHE A 455 5.72 -2.84 15.76
N ARG A 456 4.79 -3.03 16.70
CA ARG A 456 3.74 -2.07 17.03
C ARG A 456 4.25 -0.62 17.17
N ASN A 457 5.31 -0.42 17.95
CA ASN A 457 5.83 0.92 18.20
C ASN A 457 6.40 1.59 16.94
N ASN A 458 7.04 0.81 16.06
CA ASN A 458 7.57 1.28 14.79
C ASN A 458 6.42 1.68 13.84
N LEU A 459 5.36 0.87 13.81
CA LEU A 459 4.16 1.15 13.03
C LEU A 459 3.44 2.41 13.52
N TYR A 460 3.34 2.63 14.83
CA TYR A 460 2.79 3.88 15.39
C TYR A 460 3.66 5.09 15.06
N GLN A 461 4.99 4.97 15.09
CA GLN A 461 5.88 6.06 14.69
C GLN A 461 5.68 6.40 13.21
N LEU A 462 5.61 5.41 12.33
CA LEU A 462 5.31 5.62 10.91
C LEU A 462 3.93 6.26 10.70
N TYR A 463 2.93 5.85 11.48
CA TYR A 463 1.61 6.46 11.47
C TYR A 463 1.69 7.97 11.79
N GLU A 464 2.33 8.33 12.90
CA GLU A 464 2.46 9.74 13.31
C GLU A 464 3.21 10.57 12.28
N ASP A 465 4.35 10.08 11.77
CA ASP A 465 5.16 10.77 10.77
C ASP A 465 4.36 11.01 9.48
N ASN A 466 3.55 10.04 9.06
CA ASN A 466 2.72 10.15 7.87
C ASN A 466 1.49 11.04 8.07
N VAL A 467 0.88 11.06 9.24
CA VAL A 467 -0.14 12.07 9.59
C VAL A 467 0.41 13.48 9.36
N LEU A 468 1.62 13.75 9.86
CA LEU A 468 2.24 15.05 9.70
C LEU A 468 2.51 15.41 8.24
N ASN A 469 3.02 14.45 7.46
CA ASN A 469 3.31 14.66 6.04
C ASN A 469 2.03 14.86 5.22
N MET A 470 1.00 14.06 5.43
CA MET A 470 -0.28 14.20 4.72
C MET A 470 -0.96 15.52 5.03
N LEU A 471 -0.95 15.97 6.27
CA LEU A 471 -1.46 17.30 6.65
C LEU A 471 -0.68 18.41 5.96
N ARG A 472 0.64 18.33 5.92
CA ARG A 472 1.49 19.31 5.24
C ARG A 472 1.15 19.42 3.75
N VAL A 473 1.03 18.28 3.05
CA VAL A 473 0.66 18.24 1.64
C VAL A 473 -0.74 18.82 1.41
N TYR A 474 -1.71 18.40 2.22
CA TYR A 474 -3.09 18.86 2.12
C TYR A 474 -3.21 20.38 2.23
N TYR A 475 -2.62 20.98 3.26
CA TYR A 475 -2.68 22.44 3.44
C TYR A 475 -1.92 23.17 2.33
N ARG A 476 -0.76 22.67 1.94
CA ARG A 476 0.03 23.26 0.84
C ARG A 476 -0.76 23.29 -0.46
N ASP A 477 -1.41 22.20 -0.84
CA ASP A 477 -2.18 22.12 -2.08
C ASP A 477 -3.40 23.05 -2.08
N ILE A 478 -4.13 23.14 -0.97
CA ILE A 478 -5.22 24.08 -0.83
C ILE A 478 -4.74 25.52 -1.06
N TYR A 479 -3.63 25.90 -0.41
CA TYR A 479 -3.09 27.25 -0.53
C TYR A 479 -2.60 27.56 -1.94
N ILE A 480 -1.87 26.62 -2.57
CA ILE A 480 -1.38 26.78 -3.96
C ILE A 480 -2.55 26.94 -4.95
N ASN A 481 -3.55 26.09 -4.86
CA ASN A 481 -4.69 26.14 -5.78
C ASN A 481 -5.51 27.43 -5.60
N THR A 482 -5.64 27.89 -4.36
CA THR A 482 -6.30 29.17 -4.08
C THR A 482 -5.45 30.34 -4.60
N ALA A 483 -4.12 30.30 -4.43
CA ALA A 483 -3.23 31.32 -4.96
C ALA A 483 -3.30 31.41 -6.49
N ARG A 484 -3.25 30.28 -7.20
CA ARG A 484 -3.37 30.23 -8.67
C ARG A 484 -4.66 30.86 -9.18
N LYS A 485 -5.78 30.64 -8.48
CA LYS A 485 -7.08 31.25 -8.85
C LYS A 485 -7.04 32.78 -8.66
N ILE A 486 -6.52 33.24 -7.54
CA ILE A 486 -6.42 34.69 -7.23
C ILE A 486 -5.47 35.37 -8.22
N ILE A 487 -4.30 34.75 -8.51
CA ILE A 487 -3.34 35.27 -9.49
C ILE A 487 -3.98 35.40 -10.88
N LYS A 488 -4.72 34.40 -11.36
CA LYS A 488 -5.44 34.47 -12.65
C LYS A 488 -6.50 35.59 -12.68
N GLN A 489 -7.08 35.94 -11.54
CA GLN A 489 -8.08 37.02 -11.45
C GLN A 489 -7.43 38.42 -11.32
N THR A 490 -6.27 38.49 -10.68
CA THR A 490 -5.60 39.78 -10.35
C THR A 490 -4.61 40.20 -11.44
N ILE A 491 -3.92 39.24 -12.05
CA ILE A 491 -2.94 39.47 -13.12
C ILE A 491 -3.64 39.22 -14.46
N LYS A 492 -4.22 40.23 -15.07
CA LYS A 492 -4.69 40.13 -16.47
C LYS A 492 -3.49 39.88 -17.37
N PRO A 493 -3.57 38.92 -18.29
CA PRO A 493 -2.54 38.80 -19.29
C PRO A 493 -2.46 40.13 -20.07
N LYS A 494 -1.26 40.67 -20.17
CA LYS A 494 -0.97 41.82 -21.03
C LYS A 494 -1.08 41.40 -22.49
#